data_ab7a200e4f19b07b778524fbb1cfbc83
#
_entry.id   ab7a200e4f19b07b778524fbb1cfbc83
#
_cell.length_a   1.000
_cell.length_b   1.000
_cell.length_c   1.000
_cell.angle_alpha   90.00
_cell.angle_beta   90.00
_cell.angle_gamma   90.00
#
_symmetry.space_group_name_H-M   'P 1'
#
loop_
_entity.id
_entity.type
_entity.pdbx_description
1 polymer ?
#
loop_
_entity_poly.entity_id
_entity_poly.type
_entity_poly.pdbx_seq_one_letter_code
_entity_poly.pdbx_strand_id
1 'polypeptide(L)'
;MKERWNKDIINNKKIQKILDIFYPQMCGICKNESRNSLCYKCKKKIQKEFKFTKIHTKDKNFLEQYYLFQYKDLIRNMILEMKFQKKPYIYKTIEYFLQNNKKYLEKLKKYDIIIVVPLSWKRRLQRGYNQSQLIAEIISSILQIKIESRILYKTKNIV
;
A
#
# COMPACT_ATOMS: atom_id res chain seq x y z
N MET A 1 -14.35 -18.68 7.79
CA MET A 1 -15.12 -17.60 8.45
C MET A 1 -14.52 -16.26 8.02
N LYS A 2 -15.23 -15.49 7.20
CA LYS A 2 -14.87 -14.12 6.83
C LYS A 2 -15.37 -13.23 7.95
N GLU A 3 -14.49 -12.70 8.77
CA GLU A 3 -14.86 -11.60 9.67
C GLU A 3 -15.23 -10.40 8.81
N ARG A 4 -16.50 -10.22 8.63
CA ARG A 4 -17.14 -9.00 8.12
C ARG A 4 -17.00 -7.98 9.24
N TRP A 5 -15.91 -7.23 9.24
CA TRP A 5 -15.84 -6.01 10.06
C TRP A 5 -16.99 -5.12 9.62
N ASN A 6 -17.89 -4.89 10.53
CA ASN A 6 -19.14 -4.20 10.28
C ASN A 6 -18.83 -2.75 9.87
N LYS A 7 -18.83 -2.47 8.55
CA LYS A 7 -18.56 -1.13 7.99
C LYS A 7 -19.43 -0.03 8.61
N ASP A 8 -20.58 -0.40 9.14
CA ASP A 8 -21.54 0.52 9.73
C ASP A 8 -21.10 1.07 11.09
N ILE A 9 -20.34 0.30 11.88
CA ILE A 9 -19.75 0.75 13.15
C ILE A 9 -18.62 1.75 12.89
N ILE A 10 -17.82 1.52 11.84
CA ILE A 10 -16.69 2.37 11.49
C ILE A 10 -17.13 3.72 10.90
N ASN A 11 -18.28 3.80 10.26
CA ASN A 11 -18.83 5.03 9.66
C ASN A 11 -19.56 5.94 10.64
N ASN A 12 -19.77 5.51 11.90
CA ASN A 12 -20.41 6.36 12.91
C ASN A 12 -19.42 7.43 13.40
N LYS A 13 -19.62 8.68 12.97
CA LYS A 13 -18.77 9.84 13.33
C LYS A 13 -18.60 10.03 14.85
N LYS A 14 -19.58 9.62 15.67
CA LYS A 14 -19.49 9.70 17.14
C LYS A 14 -18.54 8.65 17.69
N ILE A 15 -18.63 7.41 17.20
CA ILE A 15 -17.73 6.32 17.59
C ILE A 15 -16.29 6.62 17.14
N GLN A 16 -16.12 7.16 15.94
CA GLN A 16 -14.80 7.59 15.47
C GLN A 16 -14.17 8.66 16.37
N LYS A 17 -14.93 9.67 16.80
CA LYS A 17 -14.41 10.69 17.73
C LYS A 17 -13.95 10.10 19.07
N ILE A 18 -14.67 9.12 19.60
CA ILE A 18 -14.31 8.43 20.84
C ILE A 18 -13.04 7.58 20.62
N LEU A 19 -12.98 6.85 19.52
CA LEU A 19 -11.81 6.06 19.16
C LEU A 19 -10.58 6.93 18.90
N ASP A 20 -10.74 8.12 18.31
CA ASP A 20 -9.65 9.06 18.07
C ASP A 20 -9.04 9.63 19.36
N ILE A 21 -9.82 9.65 20.48
CA ILE A 21 -9.31 10.07 21.79
C ILE A 21 -8.40 8.97 22.40
N PHE A 22 -8.80 7.70 22.28
CA PHE A 22 -8.02 6.57 22.84
C PHE A 22 -6.94 6.07 21.88
N TYR A 23 -7.13 6.24 20.57
CA TYR A 23 -6.22 5.84 19.50
C TYR A 23 -6.02 6.99 18.53
N PRO A 24 -5.29 8.02 18.92
CA PRO A 24 -5.06 9.18 18.06
C PRO A 24 -4.43 8.73 16.74
N GLN A 25 -4.91 9.33 15.66
CA GLN A 25 -4.33 9.05 14.35
C GLN A 25 -2.88 9.50 14.34
N MET A 26 -2.00 8.59 13.93
CA MET A 26 -0.56 8.86 13.88
C MET A 26 -0.07 8.92 12.44
N CYS A 27 0.91 9.77 12.22
CA CYS A 27 1.64 9.80 10.97
C CYS A 27 2.31 8.44 10.71
N GLY A 28 2.04 7.83 9.55
CA GLY A 28 2.60 6.54 9.18
C GLY A 28 4.13 6.51 9.07
N ILE A 29 4.79 7.67 9.10
CA ILE A 29 6.24 7.80 8.99
C ILE A 29 6.89 8.13 10.34
N CYS A 30 6.58 9.30 10.93
CA CYS A 30 7.27 9.77 12.15
C CYS A 30 6.57 9.36 13.44
N LYS A 31 5.40 8.74 13.36
CA LYS A 31 4.59 8.28 14.52
C LYS A 31 4.09 9.42 15.42
N ASN A 32 4.27 10.67 15.04
CA ASN A 32 3.69 11.78 15.77
C ASN A 32 2.18 11.86 15.48
N GLU A 33 1.42 12.39 16.41
CA GLU A 33 0.00 12.65 16.20
C GLU A 33 -0.23 13.49 14.95
N SER A 34 -1.20 13.09 14.16
CA SER A 34 -1.54 13.77 12.93
C SER A 34 -2.99 13.47 12.56
N ARG A 35 -3.76 14.50 12.23
CA ARG A 35 -5.14 14.34 11.72
C ARG A 35 -5.24 13.57 10.39
N ASN A 36 -4.11 13.42 9.72
CA ASN A 36 -4.00 12.70 8.45
C ASN A 36 -3.00 11.56 8.59
N SER A 37 -3.11 10.56 7.72
CA SER A 37 -2.15 9.45 7.64
C SER A 37 -0.70 9.88 7.40
N LEU A 38 -0.49 11.14 6.97
CA LEU A 38 0.80 11.81 6.85
C LEU A 38 0.75 13.22 7.44
N CYS A 39 1.66 13.55 8.35
CA CYS A 39 1.85 14.92 8.79
C CYS A 39 2.52 15.76 7.68
N TYR A 40 2.38 17.08 7.76
CA TYR A 40 2.90 18.00 6.76
C TYR A 40 4.40 17.84 6.48
N LYS A 41 5.23 17.67 7.52
CA LYS A 41 6.69 17.48 7.39
C LYS A 41 7.02 16.21 6.63
N CYS A 42 6.35 15.09 6.98
CA CYS A 42 6.55 13.81 6.31
C CYS A 42 6.01 13.79 4.88
N LYS A 43 4.89 14.49 4.62
CA LYS A 43 4.38 14.67 3.27
C LYS A 43 5.41 15.34 2.36
N LYS A 44 6.00 16.45 2.79
CA LYS A 44 7.07 17.14 2.03
C LYS A 44 8.29 16.23 1.81
N LYS A 45 8.67 15.45 2.83
CA LYS A 45 9.81 14.55 2.75
C LYS A 45 9.57 13.43 1.73
N ILE A 46 8.44 12.74 1.80
CA ILE A 46 8.12 11.64 0.87
C ILE A 46 7.90 12.16 -0.56
N GLN A 47 7.38 13.38 -0.72
CA GLN A 47 7.19 13.99 -2.04
C GLN A 47 8.52 14.24 -2.76
N LYS A 48 9.59 14.56 -2.04
CA LYS A 48 10.95 14.70 -2.59
C LYS A 48 11.53 13.38 -3.05
N GLU A 49 11.16 12.27 -2.41
CA GLU A 49 11.63 10.92 -2.75
C GLU A 49 10.84 10.30 -3.92
N PHE A 50 9.72 10.92 -4.30
CA PHE A 50 8.86 10.39 -5.36
C PHE A 50 9.48 10.57 -6.73
N LYS A 51 9.62 9.46 -7.45
CA LYS A 51 10.11 9.45 -8.83
C LYS A 51 9.37 8.37 -9.60
N PHE A 52 8.33 8.75 -10.34
CA PHE A 52 7.68 7.81 -11.26
C PHE A 52 8.61 7.58 -12.44
N THR A 53 9.38 6.52 -12.37
CA THR A 53 10.43 6.22 -13.36
C THR A 53 10.12 4.93 -14.07
N LYS A 54 10.19 4.97 -15.40
CA LYS A 54 10.22 3.78 -16.25
C LYS A 54 11.65 3.27 -16.32
N ILE A 55 11.82 1.97 -16.01
CA ILE A 55 13.11 1.30 -16.19
C ILE A 55 13.10 0.55 -17.52
N HIS A 56 14.13 0.75 -18.29
CA HIS A 56 14.40 -0.10 -19.44
C HIS A 56 15.04 -1.39 -18.94
N THR A 57 14.32 -2.49 -19.05
CA THR A 57 14.85 -3.81 -18.69
C THR A 57 15.29 -4.54 -19.95
N LYS A 58 16.38 -5.32 -19.81
CA LYS A 58 16.81 -6.27 -20.83
C LYS A 58 16.03 -7.59 -20.76
N ASP A 59 15.23 -7.78 -19.73
CA ASP A 59 14.42 -8.97 -19.53
C ASP A 59 13.24 -8.97 -20.50
N LYS A 60 13.23 -9.94 -21.41
CA LYS A 60 12.21 -10.11 -22.45
C LYS A 60 10.83 -10.49 -21.88
N ASN A 61 10.75 -10.89 -20.61
CA ASN A 61 9.49 -11.27 -19.98
C ASN A 61 8.65 -10.08 -19.52
N PHE A 62 9.23 -8.86 -19.51
CA PHE A 62 8.54 -7.64 -19.10
C PHE A 62 8.54 -6.60 -20.23
N LEU A 63 7.36 -6.12 -20.57
CA LEU A 63 7.23 -5.01 -21.52
C LEU A 63 7.75 -3.70 -20.91
N GLU A 64 7.39 -3.45 -19.66
CA GLU A 64 7.73 -2.22 -18.95
C GLU A 64 7.86 -2.49 -17.45
N GLN A 65 8.77 -1.77 -16.82
CA GLN A 65 8.91 -1.74 -15.37
C GLN A 65 8.83 -0.31 -14.87
N TYR A 66 8.10 -0.12 -13.78
CA TYR A 66 7.96 1.18 -13.14
C TYR A 66 8.25 1.07 -11.65
N TYR A 67 8.90 2.08 -11.09
CA TYR A 67 8.98 2.27 -9.66
C TYR A 67 8.56 3.69 -9.27
N LEU A 68 8.03 3.82 -8.07
CA LEU A 68 7.57 5.08 -7.51
C LEU A 68 8.62 5.72 -6.59
N PHE A 69 9.45 4.90 -5.96
CA PHE A 69 10.44 5.30 -4.98
C PHE A 69 11.68 4.43 -5.07
N GLN A 70 12.82 5.01 -4.73
CA GLN A 70 14.01 4.21 -4.46
C GLN A 70 13.87 3.48 -3.13
N TYR A 71 14.31 2.22 -3.07
CA TYR A 71 14.27 1.41 -1.86
C TYR A 71 15.43 1.75 -0.93
N LYS A 72 15.37 2.92 -0.31
CA LYS A 72 16.37 3.41 0.65
C LYS A 72 15.71 4.20 1.78
N ASP A 73 16.45 4.43 2.83
CA ASP A 73 16.11 5.30 3.96
C ASP A 73 14.65 5.18 4.42
N LEU A 74 13.91 6.25 4.31
CA LEU A 74 12.53 6.37 4.73
C LEU A 74 11.61 5.31 4.11
N ILE A 75 11.72 5.12 2.81
CA ILE A 75 10.87 4.16 2.05
C ILE A 75 11.18 2.73 2.46
N ARG A 76 12.47 2.39 2.62
CA ARG A 76 12.90 1.09 3.12
C ARG A 76 12.29 0.80 4.50
N ASN A 77 12.39 1.77 5.43
CA ASN A 77 11.85 1.62 6.78
C ASN A 77 10.34 1.42 6.79
N MET A 78 9.58 2.22 6.03
CA MET A 78 8.13 2.04 5.86
C MET A 78 7.78 0.63 5.37
N ILE A 79 8.47 0.14 4.35
CA ILE A 79 8.21 -1.20 3.78
C ILE A 79 8.56 -2.30 4.78
N LEU A 80 9.65 -2.14 5.55
CA LEU A 80 10.03 -3.10 6.59
C LEU A 80 9.03 -3.12 7.74
N GLU A 81 8.56 -1.98 8.21
CA GLU A 81 7.51 -1.90 9.23
C GLU A 81 6.22 -2.57 8.75
N MET A 82 5.82 -2.30 7.52
CA MET A 82 4.65 -2.93 6.90
C MET A 82 4.83 -4.44 6.76
N LYS A 83 6.04 -4.94 6.49
CA LYS A 83 6.31 -6.37 6.31
C LYS A 83 6.45 -7.14 7.62
N PHE A 84 7.06 -6.54 8.64
CA PHE A 84 7.55 -7.28 9.82
C PHE A 84 6.95 -6.82 11.15
N GLN A 85 6.39 -5.62 11.22
CA GLN A 85 5.85 -5.07 12.48
C GLN A 85 4.31 -5.09 12.55
N LYS A 86 3.65 -5.80 11.64
CA LYS A 86 2.18 -5.89 11.58
C LYS A 86 1.48 -4.53 11.62
N LYS A 87 2.03 -3.54 10.91
CA LYS A 87 1.50 -2.18 10.85
C LYS A 87 0.76 -1.94 9.53
N PRO A 88 -0.43 -2.50 9.33
CA PRO A 88 -1.17 -2.36 8.09
C PRO A 88 -1.56 -0.91 7.82
N TYR A 89 -1.72 -0.08 8.87
CA TYR A 89 -2.13 1.33 8.71
C TYR A 89 -1.18 2.16 7.82
N ILE A 90 0.06 1.69 7.60
CA ILE A 90 1.00 2.32 6.66
C ILE A 90 0.44 2.32 5.23
N TYR A 91 -0.47 1.36 4.90
CA TYR A 91 -1.13 1.38 3.60
C TYR A 91 -1.90 2.68 3.36
N LYS A 92 -2.51 3.28 4.38
CA LYS A 92 -3.21 4.57 4.28
C LYS A 92 -2.27 5.71 3.86
N THR A 93 -1.00 5.63 4.28
CA THR A 93 0.05 6.56 3.84
C THR A 93 0.34 6.40 2.35
N ILE A 94 0.44 5.15 1.89
CA ILE A 94 0.62 4.82 0.48
C ILE A 94 -0.59 5.24 -0.34
N GLU A 95 -1.80 4.94 0.14
CA GLU A 95 -3.06 5.33 -0.47
C GLU A 95 -3.14 6.84 -0.66
N TYR A 96 -2.97 7.61 0.42
CA TYR A 96 -2.97 9.07 0.37
C TYR A 96 -1.99 9.60 -0.68
N PHE A 97 -0.79 9.00 -0.73
CA PHE A 97 0.24 9.42 -1.65
C PHE A 97 -0.12 9.08 -3.10
N LEU A 98 -0.59 7.88 -3.39
CA LEU A 98 -0.98 7.47 -4.73
C LEU A 98 -2.17 8.28 -5.26
N GLN A 99 -3.16 8.57 -4.40
CA GLN A 99 -4.31 9.40 -4.77
C GLN A 99 -3.89 10.82 -5.15
N ASN A 100 -2.95 11.43 -4.41
CA ASN A 100 -2.45 12.78 -4.72
C ASN A 100 -1.52 12.83 -5.95
N ASN A 101 -1.08 11.67 -6.42
CA ASN A 101 -0.20 11.54 -7.57
C ASN A 101 -0.82 10.68 -8.69
N LYS A 102 -2.14 10.55 -8.71
CA LYS A 102 -2.88 9.68 -9.66
C LYS A 102 -2.52 9.90 -11.12
N LYS A 103 -2.20 11.14 -11.53
CA LYS A 103 -1.79 11.48 -12.91
C LYS A 103 -0.63 10.62 -13.44
N TYR A 104 0.26 10.19 -12.55
CA TYR A 104 1.39 9.33 -12.93
C TYR A 104 0.93 7.88 -13.17
N LEU A 105 -0.10 7.44 -12.44
CA LEU A 105 -0.65 6.10 -12.57
C LEU A 105 -1.50 5.94 -13.83
N GLU A 106 -2.00 7.02 -14.42
CA GLU A 106 -2.85 6.97 -15.62
C GLU A 106 -2.19 6.27 -16.80
N LYS A 107 -0.86 6.29 -16.87
CA LYS A 107 -0.10 5.53 -17.89
C LYS A 107 -0.31 4.02 -17.78
N LEU A 108 -0.79 3.53 -16.63
CA LEU A 108 -1.08 2.13 -16.40
C LEU A 108 -2.50 1.73 -16.83
N LYS A 109 -3.36 2.67 -17.21
CA LYS A 109 -4.73 2.39 -17.71
C LYS A 109 -4.77 1.56 -18.98
N LYS A 110 -3.65 1.43 -19.67
CA LYS A 110 -3.52 0.58 -20.86
C LYS A 110 -3.52 -0.92 -20.55
N TYR A 111 -3.44 -1.31 -19.27
CA TYR A 111 -3.47 -2.70 -18.86
C TYR A 111 -4.87 -3.11 -18.42
N ASP A 112 -5.27 -4.33 -18.75
CA ASP A 112 -6.63 -4.84 -18.52
C ASP A 112 -6.85 -5.35 -17.12
N ILE A 113 -5.82 -5.90 -16.49
CA ILE A 113 -5.90 -6.51 -15.17
C ILE A 113 -4.67 -6.20 -14.31
N ILE A 114 -4.88 -6.24 -13.00
CA ILE A 114 -3.82 -6.16 -11.99
C ILE A 114 -3.63 -7.56 -11.39
N ILE A 115 -2.44 -8.11 -11.50
CA ILE A 115 -2.09 -9.40 -10.91
C ILE A 115 -1.25 -9.16 -9.66
N VAL A 116 -1.65 -9.79 -8.56
CA VAL A 116 -1.00 -9.63 -7.27
C VAL A 116 0.08 -10.68 -7.07
N VAL A 117 1.28 -10.24 -6.66
CA VAL A 117 2.35 -11.17 -6.26
C VAL A 117 1.93 -11.91 -4.98
N PRO A 118 1.85 -13.26 -5.00
CA PRO A 118 1.36 -14.02 -3.87
C PRO A 118 2.38 -14.09 -2.73
N LEU A 119 1.89 -14.15 -1.50
CA LEU A 119 2.67 -14.53 -0.33
C LEU A 119 2.59 -16.05 -0.10
N SER A 120 3.67 -16.63 0.44
CA SER A 120 3.58 -17.98 0.98
C SER A 120 2.59 -18.02 2.16
N TRP A 121 1.94 -19.16 2.38
CA TRP A 121 0.98 -19.36 3.45
C TRP A 121 1.57 -19.00 4.83
N LYS A 122 2.81 -19.46 5.11
CA LYS A 122 3.54 -19.13 6.35
C LYS A 122 3.67 -17.61 6.57
N ARG A 123 4.07 -16.87 5.53
CA ARG A 123 4.20 -15.40 5.61
C ARG A 123 2.84 -14.71 5.74
N ARG A 124 1.80 -15.26 5.13
CA ARG A 124 0.43 -14.73 5.26
C ARG A 124 -0.09 -14.85 6.69
N LEU A 125 0.16 -16.00 7.36
CA LEU A 125 -0.18 -16.17 8.77
C LEU A 125 0.62 -15.22 9.68
N GLN A 126 1.92 -15.11 9.45
CA GLN A 126 2.77 -14.22 10.27
C GLN A 126 2.37 -12.75 10.16
N ARG A 127 2.00 -12.29 8.95
CA ARG A 127 1.70 -10.87 8.67
C ARG A 127 0.25 -10.51 8.84
N GLY A 128 -0.66 -11.48 8.69
CA GLY A 128 -2.11 -11.26 8.67
C GLY A 128 -2.65 -10.72 7.35
N TYR A 129 -1.80 -10.21 6.44
CA TYR A 129 -2.20 -9.59 5.18
C TYR A 129 -1.11 -9.69 4.10
N ASN A 130 -1.51 -9.50 2.84
CA ASN A 130 -0.60 -9.39 1.70
C ASN A 130 -0.44 -7.90 1.33
N GLN A 131 0.77 -7.36 1.47
CA GLN A 131 1.07 -5.96 1.14
C GLN A 131 0.81 -5.65 -0.33
N SER A 132 1.16 -6.58 -1.22
CA SER A 132 0.92 -6.40 -2.66
C SER A 132 -0.57 -6.32 -2.97
N GLN A 133 -1.41 -7.06 -2.23
CA GLN A 133 -2.87 -7.00 -2.36
C GLN A 133 -3.39 -5.62 -1.96
N LEU A 134 -2.96 -5.09 -0.81
CA LEU A 134 -3.40 -3.76 -0.36
C LEU A 134 -3.02 -2.66 -1.37
N ILE A 135 -1.81 -2.71 -1.93
CA ILE A 135 -1.37 -1.76 -2.94
C ILE A 135 -2.17 -1.93 -4.24
N ALA A 136 -2.43 -3.16 -4.66
CA ALA A 136 -3.23 -3.46 -5.83
C ALA A 136 -4.67 -2.92 -5.70
N GLU A 137 -5.28 -3.05 -4.52
CA GLU A 137 -6.62 -2.52 -4.22
C GLU A 137 -6.66 -0.98 -4.35
N ILE A 138 -5.63 -0.29 -3.85
CA ILE A 138 -5.52 1.17 -4.02
C ILE A 138 -5.41 1.53 -5.51
N ILE A 139 -4.52 0.88 -6.25
CA ILE A 139 -4.31 1.17 -7.68
C ILE A 139 -5.57 0.85 -8.47
N SER A 140 -6.22 -0.28 -8.19
CA SER A 140 -7.49 -0.68 -8.80
C SER A 140 -8.59 0.37 -8.57
N SER A 141 -8.72 0.88 -7.36
CA SER A 141 -9.71 1.93 -7.03
C SER A 141 -9.44 3.25 -7.76
N ILE A 142 -8.17 3.60 -7.98
CA ILE A 142 -7.77 4.83 -8.68
C ILE A 142 -7.96 4.69 -10.20
N LEU A 143 -7.58 3.57 -10.77
CA LEU A 143 -7.54 3.35 -12.21
C LEU A 143 -8.77 2.64 -12.77
N GLN A 144 -9.61 2.06 -11.90
CA GLN A 144 -10.77 1.22 -12.26
C GLN A 144 -10.37 -0.02 -13.07
N ILE A 145 -9.21 -0.61 -12.74
CA ILE A 145 -8.70 -1.83 -13.37
C ILE A 145 -8.99 -3.01 -12.44
N LYS A 146 -9.50 -4.11 -12.98
CA LYS A 146 -9.84 -5.33 -12.23
C LYS A 146 -8.62 -5.99 -11.62
N ILE A 147 -8.77 -6.51 -10.39
CA ILE A 147 -7.73 -7.32 -9.73
C ILE A 147 -8.03 -8.80 -9.94
N GLU A 148 -7.02 -9.53 -10.40
CA GLU A 148 -7.03 -10.99 -10.43
C GLU A 148 -5.98 -11.57 -9.48
N SER A 149 -6.44 -12.12 -8.36
CA SER A 149 -5.58 -12.61 -7.28
C SER A 149 -5.31 -14.10 -7.33
N ARG A 150 -5.98 -14.84 -8.26
CA ARG A 150 -5.91 -16.31 -8.36
C ARG A 150 -5.08 -16.83 -9.53
N ILE A 151 -4.40 -15.95 -10.26
CA ILE A 151 -3.59 -16.33 -11.43
C ILE A 151 -2.22 -16.85 -11.01
N LEU A 152 -1.61 -16.24 -9.99
CA LEU A 152 -0.29 -16.62 -9.51
C LEU A 152 -0.35 -17.32 -8.17
N TYR A 153 0.38 -18.42 -8.06
CA TYR A 153 0.53 -19.20 -6.84
C TYR A 153 2.01 -19.33 -6.47
N LYS A 154 2.31 -19.19 -5.19
CA LYS A 154 3.66 -19.42 -4.69
C LYS A 154 3.83 -20.89 -4.36
N THR A 155 4.61 -21.61 -5.17
CA THR A 155 4.85 -23.06 -5.04
C THR A 155 5.98 -23.41 -4.06
N LYS A 156 7.02 -22.55 -3.93
CA LYS A 156 8.17 -22.80 -3.06
C LYS A 156 8.34 -21.70 -2.02
N ASN A 157 8.64 -22.08 -0.78
CA ASN A 157 9.12 -21.15 0.24
C ASN A 157 10.63 -20.95 0.02
N ILE A 158 11.00 -19.85 -0.61
CA ILE A 158 12.40 -19.42 -0.64
C ILE A 158 12.70 -18.84 0.75
N VAL A 159 13.66 -19.42 1.43
CA VAL A 159 14.15 -18.98 2.75
C VAL A 159 14.90 -17.66 2.60
#